data_ac1eb14e740aaaeb528c0b5a4e65844f
#
_entry.id   ac1eb14e740aaaeb528c0b5a4e65844f
#
_cell.length_a   1.000
_cell.length_b   1.000
_cell.length_c   1.000
_cell.angle_alpha   90.00
_cell.angle_beta   90.00
_cell.angle_gamma   90.00
#
_symmetry.space_group_name_H-M   'P 1'
#
loop_
_entity.id
_entity.type
_entity.pdbx_description
1 polymer ?
#
loop_
_entity_poly.entity_id
_entity_poly.type
_entity_poly.pdbx_seq_one_letter_code
_entity_poly.pdbx_strand_id
1 'polypeptide(L)'
;CVGSGMENHAKYGEMIYASRDNELIVNLFIPSVLEWEEYGMTFTQETSFPESESTKVKINARKTRKMKISFRKPEWVDSGKVVFKVNGEETEPSSDNGYFTIERKWKDCDEVEMSLPMTLRAVQLPDKSPYYSFMYGPVVLAADMGKERLDGLFADDSRGGHIASGPQLPLQNMPVIVGEEKD
;
A
#
# COMPACT_ATOMS: atom_id res chain seq x y z
N CYS A 1 20.64 -5.49 -13.33
CA CYS A 1 19.42 -4.75 -12.93
C CYS A 1 18.23 -4.98 -13.86
N VAL A 2 18.43 -5.16 -15.17
CA VAL A 2 17.31 -5.33 -16.13
C VAL A 2 16.51 -6.60 -15.84
N GLY A 3 17.17 -7.73 -15.60
CA GLY A 3 16.53 -9.00 -15.27
C GLY A 3 15.69 -8.90 -13.99
N SER A 4 16.24 -8.34 -12.93
CA SER A 4 15.51 -8.14 -11.67
C SER A 4 14.30 -7.23 -11.81
N GLY A 5 14.38 -6.19 -12.65
CA GLY A 5 13.25 -5.32 -12.95
C GLY A 5 12.12 -6.05 -13.68
N MET A 6 12.47 -6.95 -14.60
CA MET A 6 11.49 -7.78 -15.32
C MET A 6 10.84 -8.82 -14.41
N GLU A 7 11.60 -9.48 -13.54
CA GLU A 7 11.09 -10.49 -12.60
C GLU A 7 10.16 -9.88 -11.54
N ASN A 8 10.41 -8.64 -11.15
CA ASN A 8 9.66 -7.99 -10.08
C ASN A 8 8.15 -8.00 -10.33
N HIS A 9 7.72 -7.71 -11.56
CA HIS A 9 6.30 -7.69 -11.91
C HIS A 9 5.64 -9.07 -11.80
N ALA A 10 6.37 -10.15 -12.06
CA ALA A 10 5.86 -11.51 -11.91
C ALA A 10 5.74 -11.95 -10.44
N LYS A 11 6.38 -11.23 -9.51
CA LYS A 11 6.45 -11.57 -8.08
C LYS A 11 5.37 -10.94 -7.21
N TYR A 12 4.63 -9.95 -7.73
CA TYR A 12 3.59 -9.28 -6.92
C TYR A 12 2.51 -10.25 -6.43
N GLY A 13 2.10 -11.21 -7.26
CA GLY A 13 1.12 -12.22 -6.88
C GLY A 13 1.59 -13.10 -5.72
N GLU A 14 2.88 -13.41 -5.66
CA GLU A 14 3.46 -14.24 -4.59
C GLU A 14 3.48 -13.52 -3.23
N MET A 15 3.42 -12.18 -3.22
CA MET A 15 3.56 -11.37 -2.01
C MET A 15 2.23 -10.84 -1.46
N ILE A 16 1.10 -11.06 -2.16
CA ILE A 16 -0.22 -10.60 -1.69
C ILE A 16 -0.56 -11.28 -0.38
N TYR A 17 -0.34 -12.59 -0.31
CA TYR A 17 -0.63 -13.40 0.86
C TYR A 17 0.61 -14.17 1.32
N ALA A 18 0.67 -14.41 2.61
CA ALA A 18 1.58 -15.37 3.21
C ALA A 18 0.82 -16.19 4.25
N SER A 19 1.37 -17.33 4.65
CA SER A 19 0.79 -18.18 5.70
C SER A 19 1.84 -18.63 6.69
N ARG A 20 1.45 -18.77 7.94
CA ARG A 20 2.26 -19.35 9.00
C ARG A 20 1.35 -20.11 9.95
N ASP A 21 1.58 -21.41 10.11
CA ASP A 21 0.75 -22.26 10.96
C ASP A 21 -0.75 -22.12 10.63
N ASN A 22 -1.53 -21.59 11.57
CA ASN A 22 -2.96 -21.37 11.46
C ASN A 22 -3.30 -19.88 11.28
N GLU A 23 -2.49 -19.18 10.50
CA GLU A 23 -2.58 -17.73 10.23
C GLU A 23 -2.49 -17.45 8.73
N LEU A 24 -3.43 -16.66 8.24
CA LEU A 24 -3.34 -15.99 6.94
C LEU A 24 -2.81 -14.58 7.13
N ILE A 25 -1.81 -14.20 6.37
CA ILE A 25 -1.23 -12.85 6.38
C ILE A 25 -1.56 -12.17 5.05
N VAL A 26 -2.24 -11.04 5.11
CA VAL A 26 -2.57 -10.18 3.96
C VAL A 26 -1.54 -9.05 3.93
N ASN A 27 -0.57 -9.14 3.02
CA ASN A 27 0.53 -8.18 2.92
C ASN A 27 0.25 -7.02 1.97
N LEU A 28 -0.44 -7.28 0.87
CA LEU A 28 -0.74 -6.28 -0.15
C LEU A 28 -2.24 -6.18 -0.37
N PHE A 29 -2.72 -4.95 -0.48
CA PHE A 29 -4.13 -4.67 -0.72
C PHE A 29 -4.37 -4.54 -2.23
N ILE A 30 -4.44 -5.71 -2.89
CA ILE A 30 -4.60 -5.86 -4.34
C ILE A 30 -5.81 -6.76 -4.59
N PRO A 31 -6.72 -6.40 -5.52
CA PRO A 31 -7.87 -7.25 -5.85
C PRO A 31 -7.39 -8.64 -6.27
N SER A 32 -7.85 -9.67 -5.56
CA SER A 32 -7.34 -11.03 -5.75
C SER A 32 -8.23 -12.08 -5.12
N VAL A 33 -8.07 -13.32 -5.57
CA VAL A 33 -8.68 -14.50 -4.97
C VAL A 33 -7.58 -15.46 -4.56
N LEU A 34 -7.61 -15.88 -3.30
CA LEU A 34 -6.77 -16.93 -2.76
C LEU A 34 -7.62 -18.19 -2.53
N GLU A 35 -7.34 -19.24 -3.27
CA GLU A 35 -7.89 -20.57 -3.01
C GLU A 35 -6.91 -21.33 -2.10
N TRP A 36 -7.30 -21.54 -0.85
CA TRP A 36 -6.50 -22.29 0.12
C TRP A 36 -7.10 -23.68 0.35
N GLU A 37 -6.82 -24.56 -0.59
CA GLU A 37 -7.42 -25.91 -0.64
C GLU A 37 -7.19 -26.72 0.61
N GLU A 38 -5.98 -26.69 1.18
CA GLU A 38 -5.61 -27.40 2.41
C GLU A 38 -6.55 -27.04 3.58
N TYR A 39 -6.99 -25.78 3.61
CA TYR A 39 -7.88 -25.26 4.64
C TYR A 39 -9.36 -25.34 4.22
N GLY A 40 -9.64 -25.63 2.97
CA GLY A 40 -10.99 -25.63 2.41
C GLY A 40 -11.63 -24.23 2.47
N MET A 41 -10.83 -23.21 2.26
CA MET A 41 -11.23 -21.80 2.35
C MET A 41 -10.84 -21.06 1.10
N THR A 42 -11.65 -20.07 0.73
CA THR A 42 -11.35 -19.12 -0.34
C THR A 42 -11.47 -17.71 0.23
N PHE A 43 -10.49 -16.88 -0.05
CA PHE A 43 -10.46 -15.48 0.36
C PHE A 43 -10.50 -14.60 -0.88
N THR A 44 -11.52 -13.73 -0.98
CA THR A 44 -11.65 -12.78 -2.07
C THR A 44 -11.40 -11.38 -1.53
N GLN A 45 -10.31 -10.75 -1.97
CA GLN A 45 -9.99 -9.39 -1.62
C GLN A 45 -10.56 -8.43 -2.66
N GLU A 46 -11.45 -7.55 -2.22
CA GLU A 46 -12.05 -6.49 -3.01
C GLU A 46 -11.51 -5.15 -2.52
N THR A 47 -10.85 -4.42 -3.39
CA THR A 47 -10.23 -3.14 -3.04
C THR A 47 -9.97 -2.33 -4.29
N SER A 48 -10.01 -1.02 -4.17
CA SER A 48 -9.45 -0.05 -5.12
C SER A 48 -8.31 0.77 -4.47
N PHE A 49 -7.70 0.20 -3.42
CA PHE A 49 -6.55 0.83 -2.77
C PHE A 49 -5.39 1.04 -3.78
N PRO A 50 -4.72 2.18 -3.83
CA PRO A 50 -4.81 3.32 -2.92
C PRO A 50 -5.79 4.43 -3.35
N GLU A 51 -6.66 4.22 -4.32
CA GLU A 51 -7.69 5.19 -4.72
C GLU A 51 -8.80 5.30 -3.66
N SER A 52 -8.99 4.23 -2.88
CA SER A 52 -9.89 4.16 -1.74
C SER A 52 -9.11 3.80 -0.48
N GLU A 53 -9.52 4.33 0.66
CA GLU A 53 -8.92 4.05 1.98
C GLU A 53 -9.33 2.69 2.56
N SER A 54 -10.19 1.93 1.87
CA SER A 54 -10.72 0.67 2.39
C SER A 54 -10.33 -0.53 1.57
N THR A 55 -10.24 -1.66 2.23
CA THR A 55 -10.12 -2.98 1.64
C THR A 55 -11.07 -3.95 2.35
N LYS A 56 -11.59 -4.91 1.61
CA LYS A 56 -12.54 -5.89 2.06
C LYS A 56 -12.08 -7.29 1.70
N VAL A 57 -12.14 -8.21 2.64
CA VAL A 57 -11.85 -9.63 2.42
C VAL A 57 -13.09 -10.45 2.74
N LYS A 58 -13.64 -11.09 1.72
CA LYS A 58 -14.73 -12.05 1.84
C LYS A 58 -14.18 -13.44 2.01
N ILE A 59 -14.79 -14.21 2.88
CA ILE A 59 -14.34 -15.54 3.28
C ILE A 59 -15.42 -16.55 2.91
N ASN A 60 -15.06 -17.52 2.06
CA ASN A 60 -15.87 -18.69 1.85
C ASN A 60 -15.18 -19.90 2.51
N ALA A 61 -15.90 -20.66 3.30
CA ALA A 61 -15.34 -21.74 4.08
C ALA A 61 -16.24 -22.99 4.05
N ARG A 62 -15.69 -24.13 3.64
CA ARG A 62 -16.41 -25.41 3.68
C ARG A 62 -16.77 -25.84 5.09
N LYS A 63 -15.99 -25.43 6.08
CA LYS A 63 -16.20 -25.70 7.52
C LYS A 63 -15.70 -24.50 8.35
N THR A 64 -16.39 -24.24 9.44
CA THR A 64 -15.94 -23.25 10.43
C THR A 64 -14.55 -23.60 10.95
N ARG A 65 -13.64 -22.62 10.92
CA ARG A 65 -12.26 -22.83 11.36
C ARG A 65 -11.78 -21.68 12.25
N LYS A 66 -11.15 -22.03 13.39
CA LYS A 66 -10.48 -21.03 14.23
C LYS A 66 -9.11 -20.76 13.62
N MET A 67 -8.83 -19.53 13.23
CA MET A 67 -7.55 -19.09 12.72
C MET A 67 -7.36 -17.59 12.89
N LYS A 68 -6.14 -17.13 12.69
CA LYS A 68 -5.77 -15.71 12.64
C LYS A 68 -5.83 -15.22 11.20
N ILE A 69 -6.32 -14.00 11.02
CA ILE A 69 -6.13 -13.24 9.79
C ILE A 69 -5.42 -11.94 10.18
N SER A 70 -4.24 -11.74 9.63
CA SER A 70 -3.35 -10.62 9.92
C SER A 70 -3.24 -9.72 8.70
N PHE A 71 -3.51 -8.45 8.87
CA PHE A 71 -3.43 -7.42 7.82
C PHE A 71 -2.20 -6.57 8.06
N ARG A 72 -1.42 -6.33 7.03
CA ARG A 72 -0.26 -5.45 7.13
C ARG A 72 -0.66 -4.07 7.63
N LYS A 73 0.08 -3.58 8.62
CA LYS A 73 -0.03 -2.23 9.16
C LYS A 73 1.00 -1.34 8.46
N PRO A 74 0.58 -0.44 7.56
CA PRO A 74 1.50 0.49 6.94
C PRO A 74 2.06 1.48 7.96
N GLU A 75 3.33 1.87 7.83
CA GLU A 75 3.98 2.83 8.73
C GLU A 75 3.37 4.24 8.66
N TRP A 76 2.78 4.57 7.52
CA TRP A 76 2.18 5.89 7.30
C TRP A 76 0.81 6.07 7.94
N VAL A 77 0.16 4.98 8.40
CA VAL A 77 -1.18 5.06 8.97
C VAL A 77 -1.14 5.36 10.47
N ASP A 78 -2.00 6.27 10.90
CA ASP A 78 -2.30 6.45 12.33
C ASP A 78 -3.13 5.27 12.83
N SER A 79 -2.51 4.42 13.64
CA SER A 79 -3.14 3.19 14.15
C SER A 79 -4.41 3.46 14.97
N GLY A 80 -4.52 4.63 15.60
CA GLY A 80 -5.70 5.01 16.39
C GLY A 80 -6.91 5.37 15.53
N LYS A 81 -6.72 5.53 14.22
CA LYS A 81 -7.79 5.87 13.27
C LYS A 81 -8.19 4.71 12.36
N VAL A 82 -7.47 3.59 12.44
CA VAL A 82 -7.81 2.39 11.66
C VAL A 82 -9.05 1.73 12.23
N VAL A 83 -10.00 1.45 11.35
CA VAL A 83 -11.27 0.81 11.74
C VAL A 83 -11.38 -0.55 11.08
N PHE A 84 -11.68 -1.57 11.86
CA PHE A 84 -12.02 -2.90 11.37
C PHE A 84 -13.49 -3.18 11.61
N LYS A 85 -14.13 -3.81 10.63
CA LYS A 85 -15.47 -4.37 10.77
C LYS A 85 -15.46 -5.83 10.35
N VAL A 86 -16.11 -6.67 11.14
CA VAL A 86 -16.37 -8.06 10.80
C VAL A 86 -17.87 -8.22 10.69
N ASN A 87 -18.34 -8.57 9.48
CA ASN A 87 -19.78 -8.67 9.18
C ASN A 87 -20.55 -7.38 9.49
N GLY A 88 -19.92 -6.22 9.26
CA GLY A 88 -20.50 -4.90 9.52
C GLY A 88 -20.37 -4.39 10.98
N GLU A 89 -19.94 -5.23 11.91
CA GLU A 89 -19.72 -4.86 13.31
C GLU A 89 -18.29 -4.45 13.57
N GLU A 90 -18.07 -3.32 14.26
CA GLU A 90 -16.73 -2.87 14.62
C GLU A 90 -16.04 -3.90 15.52
N THR A 91 -14.78 -4.16 15.21
CA THR A 91 -13.96 -5.17 15.87
C THR A 91 -12.59 -4.59 16.13
N GLU A 92 -12.10 -4.68 17.35
CA GLU A 92 -10.76 -4.21 17.71
C GLU A 92 -9.73 -5.33 17.45
N PRO A 93 -8.79 -5.17 16.50
CA PRO A 93 -7.73 -6.13 16.26
C PRO A 93 -6.62 -5.98 17.30
N SER A 94 -5.89 -7.04 17.57
CA SER A 94 -4.58 -6.89 18.22
C SER A 94 -3.58 -6.29 17.23
N SER A 95 -2.63 -5.49 17.73
CA SER A 95 -1.59 -4.88 16.86
C SER A 95 -0.22 -5.28 17.40
N ASP A 96 0.53 -6.04 16.60
CA ASP A 96 1.87 -6.49 16.92
C ASP A 96 2.71 -6.68 15.65
N ASN A 97 4.02 -6.43 15.74
CA ASN A 97 5.01 -6.71 14.70
C ASN A 97 4.65 -6.21 13.29
N GLY A 98 3.99 -5.06 13.20
CA GLY A 98 3.61 -4.45 11.91
C GLY A 98 2.35 -5.04 11.27
N TYR A 99 1.52 -5.71 12.06
CA TYR A 99 0.25 -6.28 11.61
C TYR A 99 -0.90 -5.96 12.58
N PHE A 100 -2.09 -5.91 12.02
CA PHE A 100 -3.36 -5.95 12.74
C PHE A 100 -3.92 -7.36 12.62
N THR A 101 -4.18 -8.03 13.74
CA THR A 101 -4.57 -9.44 13.77
C THR A 101 -5.93 -9.64 14.41
N ILE A 102 -6.79 -10.37 13.73
CA ILE A 102 -8.09 -10.82 14.24
C ILE A 102 -8.06 -12.34 14.38
N GLU A 103 -8.20 -12.87 15.58
CA GLU A 103 -8.31 -14.29 15.86
C GLU A 103 -9.75 -14.66 16.24
N ARG A 104 -10.39 -15.48 15.43
CA ARG A 104 -11.75 -15.96 15.71
C ARG A 104 -12.05 -17.28 14.96
N LYS A 105 -13.25 -17.81 15.17
CA LYS A 105 -13.81 -18.87 14.34
C LYS A 105 -14.44 -18.22 13.11
N TRP A 106 -13.85 -18.47 11.95
CA TRP A 106 -14.35 -18.01 10.65
C TRP A 106 -15.28 -19.03 10.05
N LYS A 107 -16.37 -18.59 9.47
CA LYS A 107 -17.38 -19.39 8.81
C LYS A 107 -17.63 -18.90 7.39
N ASP A 108 -18.40 -19.66 6.65
CA ASP A 108 -18.81 -19.25 5.31
C ASP A 108 -19.56 -17.93 5.29
N CYS A 109 -19.30 -17.12 4.28
CA CYS A 109 -19.83 -15.76 4.10
C CYS A 109 -19.40 -14.74 5.18
N ASP A 110 -18.38 -15.02 5.97
CA ASP A 110 -17.78 -13.97 6.82
C ASP A 110 -17.05 -12.94 5.95
N GLU A 111 -17.04 -11.70 6.41
CA GLU A 111 -16.43 -10.58 5.74
C GLU A 111 -15.63 -9.74 6.72
N VAL A 112 -14.43 -9.31 6.32
CA VAL A 112 -13.62 -8.33 7.06
C VAL A 112 -13.45 -7.11 6.19
N GLU A 113 -13.78 -5.95 6.72
CA GLU A 113 -13.51 -4.66 6.12
C GLU A 113 -12.51 -3.91 7.00
N MET A 114 -11.49 -3.33 6.38
CA MET A 114 -10.47 -2.50 7.03
C MET A 114 -10.44 -1.13 6.35
N SER A 115 -10.49 -0.07 7.14
CA SER A 115 -10.29 1.30 6.69
C SER A 115 -8.94 1.81 7.17
N LEU A 116 -8.14 2.35 6.24
CA LEU A 116 -6.80 2.91 6.45
C LEU A 116 -6.82 4.40 6.10
N PRO A 117 -7.24 5.29 7.01
CA PRO A 117 -7.34 6.71 6.71
C PRO A 117 -6.02 7.30 6.24
N MET A 118 -6.06 7.99 5.10
CA MET A 118 -4.89 8.61 4.49
C MET A 118 -4.80 10.08 4.90
N THR A 119 -3.59 10.54 5.15
CA THR A 119 -3.31 11.94 5.48
C THR A 119 -2.18 12.46 4.60
N LEU A 120 -2.22 13.77 4.35
CA LEU A 120 -1.14 14.46 3.69
C LEU A 120 0.06 14.56 4.64
N ARG A 121 1.25 14.19 4.15
CA ARG A 121 2.51 14.25 4.92
C ARG A 121 3.61 14.83 4.07
N ALA A 122 4.45 15.67 4.67
CA ALA A 122 5.73 16.08 4.11
C ALA A 122 6.84 15.15 4.65
N VAL A 123 7.56 14.49 3.76
CA VAL A 123 8.63 13.55 4.12
C VAL A 123 9.96 14.14 3.66
N GLN A 124 10.80 14.54 4.61
CA GLN A 124 12.14 15.06 4.35
C GLN A 124 13.07 13.95 3.85
N LEU A 125 13.99 14.28 2.95
CA LEU A 125 15.01 13.34 2.54
C LEU A 125 15.87 12.85 3.72
N PRO A 126 16.38 11.60 3.68
CA PRO A 126 17.14 11.01 4.78
C PRO A 126 18.42 11.77 5.14
N ASP A 127 19.01 12.50 4.19
CA ASP A 127 20.21 13.32 4.38
C ASP A 127 19.96 14.65 5.10
N LYS A 128 18.70 14.91 5.50
CA LYS A 128 18.25 16.16 6.13
C LYS A 128 18.42 17.42 5.26
N SER A 129 18.58 17.25 3.96
CA SER A 129 18.54 18.37 3.03
C SER A 129 17.14 19.02 3.03
N PRO A 130 16.99 20.30 2.60
CA PRO A 130 15.71 21.01 2.58
C PRO A 130 14.81 20.57 1.41
N TYR A 131 14.83 19.28 1.08
CA TYR A 131 13.98 18.66 0.07
C TYR A 131 12.96 17.76 0.73
N TYR A 132 11.73 17.87 0.26
CA TYR A 132 10.59 17.14 0.78
C TYR A 132 9.82 16.46 -0.33
N SER A 133 9.32 15.26 -0.05
CA SER A 133 8.29 14.60 -0.86
C SER A 133 6.95 14.75 -0.15
N PHE A 134 5.92 15.06 -0.90
CA PHE A 134 4.56 15.10 -0.37
C PHE A 134 3.87 13.77 -0.65
N MET A 135 3.29 13.21 0.40
CA MET A 135 2.65 11.90 0.37
C MET A 135 1.20 12.01 0.83
N TYR A 136 0.31 11.35 0.12
CA TYR A 136 -1.06 11.10 0.60
C TYR A 136 -1.24 9.60 0.79
N GLY A 137 -1.27 9.17 2.06
CA GLY A 137 -1.13 7.74 2.35
C GLY A 137 0.15 7.16 1.74
N PRO A 138 0.08 6.12 0.89
CA PRO A 138 1.23 5.55 0.20
C PRO A 138 1.60 6.25 -1.10
N VAL A 139 0.78 7.19 -1.58
CA VAL A 139 0.93 7.82 -2.89
C VAL A 139 1.85 9.03 -2.80
N VAL A 140 2.88 9.08 -3.64
CA VAL A 140 3.72 10.27 -3.81
C VAL A 140 2.96 11.27 -4.69
N LEU A 141 2.77 12.48 -4.18
CA LEU A 141 2.17 13.56 -4.94
C LEU A 141 3.24 14.24 -5.79
N ALA A 142 2.96 14.39 -7.08
CA ALA A 142 3.82 15.08 -8.02
C ALA A 142 3.10 16.31 -8.58
N ALA A 143 3.83 17.41 -8.71
CA ALA A 143 3.32 18.58 -9.40
C ALA A 143 3.31 18.34 -10.91
N ASP A 144 2.19 18.63 -11.58
CA ASP A 144 2.17 18.69 -13.03
C ASP A 144 2.89 19.95 -13.51
N MET A 145 4.11 19.77 -13.99
CA MET A 145 4.94 20.84 -14.51
C MET A 145 4.66 21.18 -15.97
N GLY A 146 3.68 20.52 -16.59
CA GLY A 146 3.37 20.69 -18.00
C GLY A 146 4.44 20.14 -18.93
N LYS A 147 4.37 20.56 -20.20
CA LYS A 147 5.31 20.11 -21.26
C LYS A 147 6.13 21.25 -21.85
N GLU A 148 6.06 22.42 -21.25
CA GLU A 148 6.80 23.59 -21.72
C GLU A 148 8.21 23.62 -21.11
N ARG A 149 9.16 24.23 -21.85
CA ARG A 149 10.56 24.40 -21.42
C ARG A 149 11.31 23.10 -21.12
N LEU A 150 11.03 22.06 -21.89
CA LEU A 150 11.79 20.80 -21.83
C LEU A 150 13.04 20.82 -22.72
N ASP A 151 13.36 21.98 -23.30
CA ASP A 151 14.55 22.17 -24.13
C ASP A 151 15.82 21.83 -23.33
N GLY A 152 16.62 20.91 -23.87
CA GLY A 152 17.82 20.42 -23.20
C GLY A 152 17.59 19.28 -22.20
N LEU A 153 16.35 18.88 -21.95
CA LEU A 153 16.02 17.64 -21.24
C LEU A 153 15.69 16.57 -22.28
N PHE A 154 16.54 15.56 -22.40
CA PHE A 154 16.29 14.46 -23.32
C PHE A 154 16.72 13.14 -22.70
N ALA A 155 16.01 12.11 -23.07
CA ALA A 155 16.36 10.72 -22.83
C ALA A 155 16.30 9.99 -24.18
N ASP A 156 17.16 9.02 -24.37
CA ASP A 156 17.21 8.19 -25.58
C ASP A 156 17.31 6.71 -25.23
N ASP A 157 17.36 5.84 -26.23
CA ASP A 157 17.44 4.39 -26.07
C ASP A 157 18.87 3.88 -25.77
N SER A 158 19.84 4.76 -25.63
CA SER A 158 21.21 4.38 -25.28
C SER A 158 21.30 3.88 -23.85
N ARG A 159 22.36 3.15 -23.52
CA ARG A 159 22.54 2.54 -22.20
C ARG A 159 22.47 3.52 -21.02
N GLY A 160 22.87 4.76 -21.23
CA GLY A 160 22.80 5.83 -20.22
C GLY A 160 21.70 6.87 -20.49
N GLY A 161 21.13 6.87 -21.67
CA GLY A 161 20.23 7.90 -22.15
C GLY A 161 18.80 7.81 -21.61
N HIS A 162 18.46 6.74 -20.91
CA HIS A 162 17.19 6.63 -20.16
C HIS A 162 17.15 7.54 -18.94
N ILE A 163 18.29 8.11 -18.54
CA ILE A 163 18.36 9.12 -17.48
C ILE A 163 18.31 10.48 -18.18
N ALA A 164 17.20 11.19 -18.02
CA ALA A 164 17.07 12.53 -18.58
C ALA A 164 18.19 13.43 -18.05
N SER A 165 18.90 14.08 -18.95
CA SER A 165 19.97 15.00 -18.62
C SER A 165 19.71 16.36 -19.26
N GLY A 166 20.15 17.41 -18.59
CA GLY A 166 19.99 18.79 -19.03
C GLY A 166 20.44 19.78 -17.96
N PRO A 167 20.29 21.08 -18.22
CA PRO A 167 20.59 22.09 -17.22
C PRO A 167 19.71 21.88 -15.98
N GLN A 168 20.34 21.83 -14.81
CA GLN A 168 19.58 21.75 -13.56
C GLN A 168 18.81 23.05 -13.35
N LEU A 169 17.55 22.92 -12.94
CA LEU A 169 16.76 24.06 -12.52
C LEU A 169 17.36 24.68 -11.25
N PRO A 170 17.75 25.97 -11.25
CA PRO A 170 18.26 26.60 -10.04
C PRO A 170 17.25 26.52 -8.90
N LEU A 171 17.72 26.28 -7.66
CA LEU A 171 16.86 26.14 -6.47
C LEU A 171 15.86 27.29 -6.30
N GLN A 172 16.30 28.53 -6.60
CA GLN A 172 15.44 29.71 -6.52
C GLN A 172 14.28 29.70 -7.52
N ASN A 173 14.33 28.86 -8.54
CA ASN A 173 13.28 28.73 -9.56
C ASN A 173 12.41 27.49 -9.32
N MET A 174 12.70 26.72 -8.29
CA MET A 174 11.86 25.57 -7.92
C MET A 174 10.51 26.03 -7.41
N PRO A 175 9.42 25.30 -7.71
CA PRO A 175 8.13 25.59 -7.13
C PRO A 175 8.21 25.56 -5.60
N VAL A 176 7.64 26.58 -4.98
CA VAL A 176 7.51 26.67 -3.52
C VAL A 176 6.06 26.34 -3.18
N ILE A 177 5.85 25.31 -2.37
CA ILE A 177 4.54 25.02 -1.82
C ILE A 177 4.40 25.83 -0.54
N VAL A 178 3.40 26.69 -0.51
CA VAL A 178 3.04 27.48 0.67
C VAL A 178 1.80 26.84 1.29
N GLY A 179 1.90 26.44 2.54
CA GLY A 179 0.81 25.87 3.31
C GLY A 179 0.96 26.21 4.78
N GLU A 180 -0.13 26.14 5.52
CA GLU A 180 -0.08 26.15 6.98
C GLU A 180 0.16 24.72 7.46
N GLU A 181 1.20 24.54 8.27
CA GLU A 181 1.40 23.30 9.00
C GLU A 181 0.26 23.19 10.03
N LYS A 182 -0.64 22.25 9.83
CA LYS A 182 -1.62 21.92 10.85
C LYS A 182 -1.02 20.82 11.70
N ASP A 183 -0.82 21.15 12.99
CA ASP A 183 -0.42 20.23 14.06
C ASP A 183 -1.32 18.98 14.15
#